data_102ee838204a9081c8cb339e65345fce
#
_entry.id   102ee838204a9081c8cb339e65345fce
#
_cell.length_a   1.000
_cell.length_b   1.000
_cell.length_c   1.000
_cell.angle_alpha   90.00
_cell.angle_beta   90.00
_cell.angle_gamma   90.00
#
_symmetry.space_group_name_H-M   'P 1'
#
loop_
_entity.id
_entity.type
_entity.pdbx_description
1 polymer ?
#
loop_
_entity_poly.entity_id
_entity_poly.type
_entity_poly.pdbx_seq_one_letter_code
_entity_poly.pdbx_strand_id
1 'polypeptide(L)'
;MCPLKTHGALVGHIMKLPLDSVLVGDTVAEMNKLPECSVDVIFADPPYNLQLAGDLHRPNNTKVDGVDNAWDQFAREGGDPLDSFSAYDAFTREWLAAARRILKDDGSIWVIGSYHNIFRVGTALQDQGFWVLNDIVWRKTNPMPNFRGTRFTNAHETMIWCSKNKDAKGVTFNYEAMKTLNDDVQMRSDWTIPLCTGPERIKKDGKKAHPTQKPEALLYRVLLASTKPGDVILDPFLGSGTTAAVAKKMGRHFIGIERDETYAEVARERIAAAQPPEDETDFNIQSKRTEPRVPFGTLVERGLIEPGQKLFDTRKRFFARVRADGTLISEGRRGSIHKIGAEIQGAPACNGWTFWHYEKEGRTQPLDHLRQVVRDGMKESA
;
A
#
# COMPACT_ATOMS: atom_id res chain seq x y z
N MET A 1 -16.15 -4.67 18.08
CA MET A 1 -16.05 -3.19 18.25
C MET A 1 -14.99 -2.93 19.26
N CYS A 2 -14.03 -2.07 18.92
CA CYS A 2 -13.03 -1.60 19.89
C CYS A 2 -13.74 -0.96 21.09
N PRO A 3 -13.25 -1.15 22.31
CA PRO A 3 -13.87 -0.54 23.47
C PRO A 3 -13.91 0.99 23.32
N LEU A 4 -15.11 1.57 23.35
CA LEU A 4 -15.31 3.01 23.39
C LEU A 4 -14.51 3.58 24.57
N LYS A 5 -13.79 4.70 24.36
CA LYS A 5 -13.14 5.46 25.44
C LYS A 5 -14.20 5.93 26.43
N THR A 6 -14.62 5.06 27.34
CA THR A 6 -15.43 5.47 28.50
C THR A 6 -14.49 6.14 29.50
N HIS A 7 -14.72 7.41 29.76
CA HIS A 7 -14.15 8.14 30.89
C HIS A 7 -14.74 7.52 32.19
N GLY A 8 -14.06 6.53 32.72
CA GLY A 8 -14.39 5.87 33.94
C GLY A 8 -13.14 5.20 34.50
N ALA A 9 -12.63 5.74 35.62
CA ALA A 9 -11.42 5.31 36.28
C ALA A 9 -11.47 3.83 36.68
N LEU A 10 -10.72 2.99 35.98
CA LEU A 10 -10.10 1.80 36.51
C LEU A 10 -8.59 1.95 36.27
N VAL A 11 -7.84 2.09 37.38
CA VAL A 11 -6.37 2.14 37.37
C VAL A 11 -5.86 0.72 37.04
N GLY A 12 -6.00 0.33 35.81
CA GLY A 12 -5.23 -0.76 35.20
C GLY A 12 -4.00 -0.12 34.57
N HIS A 13 -2.83 -0.67 34.79
CA HIS A 13 -1.60 -0.27 34.09
C HIS A 13 -1.89 -0.20 32.60
N ILE A 14 -2.01 1.03 32.06
CA ILE A 14 -2.06 1.25 30.62
C ILE A 14 -0.68 0.81 30.11
N MET A 15 -0.59 -0.43 29.59
CA MET A 15 0.63 -0.88 28.94
C MET A 15 0.92 0.08 27.80
N LYS A 16 2.01 0.84 27.92
CA LYS A 16 2.45 1.77 26.88
C LYS A 16 2.84 0.94 25.64
N LEU A 17 2.29 1.29 24.50
CA LEU A 17 2.62 0.63 23.25
C LEU A 17 4.13 0.77 22.99
N PRO A 18 4.88 -0.32 22.67
CA PRO A 18 6.31 -0.27 22.42
C PRO A 18 6.61 0.27 21.02
N LEU A 19 6.32 1.57 20.81
CA LEU A 19 6.55 2.23 19.55
C LEU A 19 8.04 2.25 19.18
N ASP A 20 8.33 2.18 17.90
CA ASP A 20 9.66 2.30 17.30
C ASP A 20 10.66 1.27 17.85
N SER A 21 10.17 0.05 18.08
CA SER A 21 10.95 -1.02 18.69
C SER A 21 10.89 -2.33 17.92
N VAL A 22 11.93 -3.14 18.11
CA VAL A 22 12.03 -4.51 17.62
C VAL A 22 11.94 -5.46 18.82
N LEU A 23 10.85 -6.21 18.88
CA LEU A 23 10.56 -7.22 19.89
C LEU A 23 11.14 -8.56 19.41
N VAL A 24 11.89 -9.23 20.27
CA VAL A 24 12.44 -10.55 19.97
C VAL A 24 11.60 -11.60 20.64
N GLY A 25 11.00 -12.50 19.84
CA GLY A 25 10.16 -13.55 20.39
C GLY A 25 9.21 -14.17 19.36
N ASP A 26 8.37 -15.05 19.88
CA ASP A 26 7.31 -15.67 19.08
C ASP A 26 6.24 -14.62 18.71
N THR A 27 5.86 -14.62 17.45
CA THR A 27 4.94 -13.60 16.90
C THR A 27 3.58 -13.55 17.59
N VAL A 28 2.99 -14.69 17.91
CA VAL A 28 1.69 -14.77 18.58
C VAL A 28 1.81 -14.32 20.04
N ALA A 29 2.86 -14.79 20.72
CA ALA A 29 3.14 -14.43 22.11
C ALA A 29 3.37 -12.91 22.27
N GLU A 30 4.17 -12.31 21.39
CA GLU A 30 4.46 -10.87 21.43
C GLU A 30 3.23 -10.02 21.05
N MET A 31 2.50 -10.39 19.99
CA MET A 31 1.25 -9.70 19.65
C MET A 31 0.22 -9.76 20.77
N ASN A 32 0.13 -10.88 21.49
CA ASN A 32 -0.83 -11.03 22.61
C ASN A 32 -0.52 -10.12 23.81
N LYS A 33 0.70 -9.60 23.93
CA LYS A 33 1.07 -8.58 24.94
C LYS A 33 0.63 -7.17 24.52
N LEU A 34 0.36 -6.92 23.23
CA LEU A 34 -0.05 -5.61 22.73
C LEU A 34 -1.52 -5.32 23.07
N PRO A 35 -1.88 -4.05 23.36
CA PRO A 35 -3.27 -3.67 23.57
C PRO A 35 -4.16 -3.94 22.38
N GLU A 36 -5.43 -4.21 22.62
CA GLU A 36 -6.42 -4.31 21.55
C GLU A 36 -6.59 -2.98 20.80
N CYS A 37 -6.91 -3.04 19.50
CA CYS A 37 -7.20 -1.87 18.69
C CYS A 37 -6.11 -0.77 18.76
N SER A 38 -4.85 -1.18 18.73
CA SER A 38 -3.70 -0.28 18.93
C SER A 38 -2.88 -0.03 17.66
N VAL A 39 -3.08 -0.82 16.61
CA VAL A 39 -2.29 -0.81 15.37
C VAL A 39 -3.15 -0.35 14.20
N ASP A 40 -2.63 0.56 13.37
CA ASP A 40 -3.33 1.09 12.19
C ASP A 40 -3.20 0.16 11.00
N VAL A 41 -1.98 -0.31 10.73
CA VAL A 41 -1.71 -1.22 9.60
C VAL A 41 -0.79 -2.35 10.03
N ILE A 42 -1.08 -3.55 9.56
CA ILE A 42 -0.21 -4.71 9.67
C ILE A 42 0.28 -5.06 8.27
N PHE A 43 1.60 -5.19 8.10
CA PHE A 43 2.21 -5.81 6.93
C PHE A 43 2.88 -7.10 7.36
N ALA A 44 2.47 -8.23 6.81
CA ALA A 44 2.97 -9.55 7.19
C ALA A 44 3.59 -10.28 5.99
N ASP A 45 4.82 -10.73 6.16
CA ASP A 45 5.54 -11.63 5.26
C ASP A 45 5.80 -12.98 5.98
N PRO A 46 4.74 -13.78 6.23
CA PRO A 46 4.84 -15.00 7.03
C PRO A 46 5.71 -16.05 6.34
N PRO A 47 6.17 -17.11 7.06
CA PRO A 47 6.74 -18.29 6.42
C PRO A 47 5.85 -18.82 5.30
N TYR A 48 6.46 -19.34 4.22
CA TYR A 48 5.72 -19.75 3.02
C TYR A 48 5.36 -21.24 2.99
N ASN A 49 5.93 -22.03 3.93
CA ASN A 49 5.82 -23.50 3.91
C ASN A 49 6.26 -24.05 2.54
N LEU A 50 7.50 -23.75 2.15
CA LEU A 50 8.02 -24.04 0.82
C LEU A 50 7.93 -25.54 0.52
N GLN A 51 7.12 -25.90 -0.47
CA GLN A 51 6.92 -27.28 -0.94
C GLN A 51 8.04 -27.66 -1.92
N LEU A 52 9.29 -27.67 -1.45
CA LEU A 52 10.45 -27.98 -2.27
C LEU A 52 11.00 -29.34 -1.87
N ALA A 53 10.93 -30.29 -2.78
CA ALA A 53 11.57 -31.61 -2.59
C ALA A 53 13.07 -31.49 -2.89
N GLY A 54 13.89 -31.39 -1.83
CA GLY A 54 15.35 -31.41 -1.91
C GLY A 54 16.01 -30.06 -2.26
N ASP A 55 17.33 -30.07 -2.30
CA ASP A 55 18.17 -28.91 -2.52
C ASP A 55 18.04 -28.33 -3.93
N LEU A 56 17.88 -27.03 -4.03
CA LEU A 56 17.96 -26.30 -5.28
C LEU A 56 19.41 -25.91 -5.56
N HIS A 57 19.96 -26.35 -6.68
CA HIS A 57 21.30 -25.98 -7.13
C HIS A 57 21.20 -25.09 -8.39
N ARG A 58 22.11 -24.14 -8.50
CA ARG A 58 22.34 -23.36 -9.70
C ARG A 58 23.08 -24.21 -10.75
N PRO A 59 23.12 -23.81 -12.03
CA PRO A 59 23.85 -24.52 -13.07
C PRO A 59 25.35 -24.75 -12.76
N ASN A 60 25.93 -23.92 -11.90
CA ASN A 60 27.31 -24.04 -11.42
C ASN A 60 27.45 -24.89 -10.14
N ASN A 61 26.48 -25.73 -9.83
CA ASN A 61 26.40 -26.59 -8.64
C ASN A 61 26.43 -25.87 -7.27
N THR A 62 26.31 -24.56 -7.23
CA THR A 62 26.14 -23.85 -5.94
C THR A 62 24.71 -23.98 -5.43
N LYS A 63 24.55 -24.30 -4.14
CA LYS A 63 23.24 -24.37 -3.46
C LYS A 63 22.55 -22.99 -3.47
N VAL A 64 21.22 -22.97 -3.62
CA VAL A 64 20.42 -21.76 -3.47
C VAL A 64 20.10 -21.56 -1.99
N ASP A 65 20.57 -20.48 -1.39
CA ASP A 65 20.30 -20.16 0.01
C ASP A 65 18.79 -19.88 0.24
N GLY A 66 18.27 -20.29 1.40
CA GLY A 66 16.91 -19.97 1.84
C GLY A 66 15.84 -20.97 1.44
N VAL A 67 16.23 -22.17 1.00
CA VAL A 67 15.29 -23.24 0.59
C VAL A 67 14.96 -24.20 1.73
N ASP A 68 15.82 -24.27 2.74
CA ASP A 68 15.80 -25.25 3.84
C ASP A 68 15.88 -24.59 5.23
N ASN A 69 15.38 -23.37 5.35
CA ASN A 69 15.36 -22.70 6.65
C ASN A 69 14.36 -23.37 7.61
N ALA A 70 14.81 -23.69 8.82
CA ALA A 70 14.01 -24.36 9.84
C ALA A 70 12.71 -23.59 10.19
N TRP A 71 12.72 -22.25 10.07
CA TRP A 71 11.55 -21.41 10.36
C TRP A 71 10.43 -21.53 9.30
N ASP A 72 10.73 -22.08 8.11
CA ASP A 72 9.78 -22.29 7.01
C ASP A 72 9.33 -23.75 6.86
N GLN A 73 9.71 -24.62 7.82
CA GLN A 73 9.38 -26.03 7.78
C GLN A 73 8.29 -26.38 8.80
N PHE A 74 7.12 -26.79 8.31
CA PHE A 74 5.96 -27.21 9.12
C PHE A 74 5.75 -28.72 9.11
N ALA A 75 6.45 -29.47 8.27
CA ALA A 75 6.45 -30.93 8.29
C ALA A 75 7.29 -31.47 9.45
N ARG A 76 6.83 -32.51 10.13
CA ARG A 76 7.68 -33.32 10.99
C ARG A 76 8.64 -34.14 10.14
N GLU A 77 9.88 -34.33 10.61
CA GLU A 77 10.85 -35.18 9.93
C GLU A 77 10.28 -36.60 9.78
N GLY A 78 10.16 -37.08 8.52
CA GLY A 78 9.52 -38.37 8.21
C GLY A 78 7.98 -38.42 8.27
N GLY A 79 7.30 -37.29 8.47
CA GLY A 79 5.84 -37.18 8.50
C GLY A 79 5.18 -37.09 7.10
N ASP A 80 3.85 -37.25 7.06
CA ASP A 80 3.08 -37.06 5.83
C ASP A 80 3.17 -35.59 5.38
N PRO A 81 3.46 -35.30 4.10
CA PRO A 81 3.41 -33.94 3.55
C PRO A 81 2.10 -33.19 3.83
N LEU A 82 0.97 -33.91 3.98
CA LEU A 82 -0.33 -33.32 4.35
C LEU A 82 -0.35 -32.76 5.77
N ASP A 83 0.46 -33.33 6.70
CA ASP A 83 0.59 -32.82 8.07
C ASP A 83 1.20 -31.41 8.09
N SER A 84 2.09 -31.13 7.14
CA SER A 84 2.67 -29.79 6.94
C SER A 84 1.62 -28.72 6.65
N PHE A 85 0.61 -29.04 5.84
CA PHE A 85 -0.45 -28.09 5.51
C PHE A 85 -1.37 -27.84 6.70
N SER A 86 -1.69 -28.87 7.46
CA SER A 86 -2.54 -28.73 8.66
C SER A 86 -1.84 -27.91 9.74
N ALA A 87 -0.55 -28.14 9.96
CA ALA A 87 0.27 -27.37 10.89
C ALA A 87 0.40 -25.89 10.45
N TYR A 88 0.63 -25.67 9.16
CA TYR A 88 0.68 -24.32 8.59
C TYR A 88 -0.65 -23.58 8.73
N ASP A 89 -1.77 -24.23 8.49
CA ASP A 89 -3.11 -23.65 8.65
C ASP A 89 -3.38 -23.27 10.11
N ALA A 90 -2.99 -24.14 11.07
CA ALA A 90 -3.13 -23.85 12.50
C ALA A 90 -2.30 -22.63 12.89
N PHE A 91 -1.02 -22.59 12.53
CA PHE A 91 -0.15 -21.44 12.72
C PHE A 91 -0.73 -20.16 12.10
N THR A 92 -1.23 -20.25 10.85
CA THR A 92 -1.78 -19.10 10.13
C THR A 92 -3.03 -18.57 10.84
N ARG A 93 -3.92 -19.42 11.32
CA ARG A 93 -5.11 -19.00 12.08
C ARG A 93 -4.74 -18.33 13.40
N GLU A 94 -3.74 -18.84 14.11
CA GLU A 94 -3.29 -18.30 15.39
C GLU A 94 -2.78 -16.88 15.26
N TRP A 95 -1.81 -16.63 14.36
CA TRP A 95 -1.26 -15.29 14.23
C TRP A 95 -2.27 -14.31 13.61
N LEU A 96 -3.15 -14.75 12.71
CA LEU A 96 -4.22 -13.89 12.18
C LEU A 96 -5.23 -13.50 13.26
N ALA A 97 -5.58 -14.40 14.18
CA ALA A 97 -6.44 -14.08 15.30
C ALA A 97 -5.83 -13.02 16.22
N ALA A 98 -4.53 -13.16 16.57
CA ALA A 98 -3.80 -12.17 17.34
C ALA A 98 -3.71 -10.81 16.60
N ALA A 99 -3.40 -10.84 15.30
CA ALA A 99 -3.36 -9.65 14.44
C ALA A 99 -4.72 -8.93 14.41
N ARG A 100 -5.82 -9.66 14.25
CA ARG A 100 -7.16 -9.08 14.21
C ARG A 100 -7.56 -8.40 15.52
N ARG A 101 -7.13 -8.94 16.66
CA ARG A 101 -7.40 -8.37 17.98
C ARG A 101 -6.77 -6.99 18.13
N ILE A 102 -5.51 -6.84 17.74
CA ILE A 102 -4.74 -5.60 17.92
C ILE A 102 -4.99 -4.56 16.82
N LEU A 103 -5.52 -4.96 15.67
CA LEU A 103 -5.85 -4.05 14.57
C LEU A 103 -7.02 -3.15 14.96
N LYS A 104 -6.91 -1.84 14.70
CA LYS A 104 -7.99 -0.87 14.89
C LYS A 104 -9.20 -1.21 14.00
N ASP A 105 -10.39 -0.67 14.33
CA ASP A 105 -11.62 -0.97 13.58
C ASP A 105 -11.58 -0.39 12.14
N ASP A 106 -10.84 0.70 11.93
CA ASP A 106 -10.53 1.32 10.65
C ASP A 106 -9.17 0.91 10.07
N GLY A 107 -8.48 0.01 10.75
CA GLY A 107 -7.18 -0.50 10.33
C GLY A 107 -7.26 -1.51 9.18
N SER A 108 -6.12 -1.78 8.57
CA SER A 108 -6.01 -2.75 7.47
C SER A 108 -4.79 -3.66 7.62
N ILE A 109 -4.86 -4.84 6.99
CA ILE A 109 -3.78 -5.82 6.96
C ILE A 109 -3.39 -6.15 5.53
N TRP A 110 -2.09 -6.23 5.30
CA TRP A 110 -1.48 -6.71 4.07
C TRP A 110 -0.72 -8.00 4.36
N VAL A 111 -0.99 -9.04 3.62
CA VAL A 111 -0.25 -10.31 3.74
C VAL A 111 0.31 -10.67 2.38
N ILE A 112 1.63 -10.82 2.30
CA ILE A 112 2.32 -11.24 1.08
C ILE A 112 2.60 -12.74 1.11
N GLY A 113 2.56 -13.37 -0.06
CA GLY A 113 2.88 -14.77 -0.22
C GLY A 113 3.13 -15.15 -1.67
N SER A 114 3.59 -16.38 -1.85
CA SER A 114 3.76 -17.02 -3.14
C SER A 114 2.69 -18.07 -3.38
N TYR A 115 2.76 -18.75 -4.55
CA TYR A 115 1.86 -19.86 -4.87
C TYR A 115 1.90 -21.02 -3.85
N HIS A 116 2.92 -21.07 -2.98
CA HIS A 116 3.03 -22.09 -1.94
C HIS A 116 2.00 -21.91 -0.83
N ASN A 117 1.70 -20.66 -0.45
CA ASN A 117 0.92 -20.36 0.75
C ASN A 117 -0.28 -19.43 0.54
N ILE A 118 -0.24 -18.54 -0.47
CA ILE A 118 -1.19 -17.42 -0.56
C ILE A 118 -2.67 -17.84 -0.60
N PHE A 119 -2.98 -18.96 -1.22
CA PHE A 119 -4.37 -19.47 -1.28
C PHE A 119 -4.87 -19.92 0.09
N ARG A 120 -4.00 -20.56 0.92
CA ARG A 120 -4.33 -20.96 2.30
C ARG A 120 -4.45 -19.75 3.21
N VAL A 121 -3.54 -18.80 3.08
CA VAL A 121 -3.59 -17.51 3.77
C VAL A 121 -4.86 -16.75 3.42
N GLY A 122 -5.24 -16.69 2.15
CA GLY A 122 -6.47 -16.05 1.70
C GLY A 122 -7.73 -16.68 2.32
N THR A 123 -7.80 -18.01 2.37
CA THR A 123 -8.88 -18.72 3.06
C THR A 123 -8.88 -18.40 4.55
N ALA A 124 -7.73 -18.47 5.22
CA ALA A 124 -7.64 -18.19 6.66
C ALA A 124 -8.02 -16.74 7.01
N LEU A 125 -7.65 -15.75 6.18
CA LEU A 125 -8.08 -14.36 6.34
C LEU A 125 -9.61 -14.24 6.34
N GLN A 126 -10.28 -14.87 5.37
CA GLN A 126 -11.74 -14.84 5.26
C GLN A 126 -12.41 -15.60 6.41
N ASP A 127 -11.89 -16.76 6.80
CA ASP A 127 -12.38 -17.56 7.95
C ASP A 127 -12.27 -16.79 9.27
N GLN A 128 -11.22 -15.97 9.43
CA GLN A 128 -11.02 -15.08 10.58
C GLN A 128 -11.88 -13.80 10.52
N GLY A 129 -12.67 -13.60 9.47
CA GLY A 129 -13.61 -12.50 9.32
C GLY A 129 -12.98 -11.19 8.83
N PHE A 130 -11.77 -11.25 8.26
CA PHE A 130 -11.23 -10.12 7.49
C PHE A 130 -12.00 -9.97 6.17
N TRP A 131 -12.11 -8.72 5.68
CA TRP A 131 -12.76 -8.43 4.42
C TRP A 131 -11.74 -8.03 3.37
N VAL A 132 -11.63 -8.83 2.31
CA VAL A 132 -10.68 -8.59 1.23
C VAL A 132 -11.09 -7.34 0.45
N LEU A 133 -10.19 -6.36 0.38
CA LEU A 133 -10.34 -5.13 -0.40
C LEU A 133 -9.77 -5.31 -1.81
N ASN A 134 -8.55 -5.86 -1.90
CA ASN A 134 -7.89 -6.22 -3.17
C ASN A 134 -6.90 -7.36 -2.97
N ASP A 135 -6.66 -8.09 -4.05
CA ASP A 135 -5.42 -8.82 -4.29
C ASP A 135 -4.49 -7.96 -5.18
N ILE A 136 -3.21 -7.94 -4.87
CA ILE A 136 -2.20 -7.20 -5.61
C ILE A 136 -1.12 -8.16 -6.09
N VAL A 137 -0.88 -8.19 -7.41
CA VAL A 137 0.17 -8.99 -8.01
C VAL A 137 1.45 -8.16 -8.09
N TRP A 138 2.45 -8.48 -7.29
CA TRP A 138 3.78 -7.93 -7.43
C TRP A 138 4.55 -8.69 -8.50
N ARG A 139 4.70 -8.07 -9.67
CA ARG A 139 5.49 -8.59 -10.81
C ARG A 139 6.96 -8.21 -10.64
N LYS A 140 7.82 -9.23 -10.57
CA LYS A 140 9.27 -9.08 -10.46
C LYS A 140 9.86 -8.80 -11.84
N THR A 141 10.66 -7.74 -11.99
CA THR A 141 11.34 -7.46 -13.28
C THR A 141 12.55 -8.36 -13.52
N ASN A 142 13.11 -8.92 -12.44
CA ASN A 142 14.32 -9.75 -12.44
C ASN A 142 14.10 -11.07 -11.66
N PRO A 143 13.08 -11.88 -12.02
CA PRO A 143 12.79 -13.12 -11.30
C PRO A 143 13.92 -14.13 -11.45
N MET A 144 14.13 -14.97 -10.43
CA MET A 144 15.09 -16.07 -10.50
C MET A 144 14.57 -17.11 -11.50
N PRO A 145 15.37 -17.53 -12.50
CA PRO A 145 14.98 -18.56 -13.45
C PRO A 145 14.68 -19.90 -12.78
N ASN A 146 13.82 -20.70 -13.38
CA ASN A 146 13.70 -22.12 -13.05
C ASN A 146 14.85 -22.87 -13.71
N PHE A 147 15.91 -23.18 -12.97
CA PHE A 147 17.13 -23.77 -13.51
C PHE A 147 16.92 -25.19 -14.08
N ARG A 148 15.90 -25.92 -13.64
CA ARG A 148 15.58 -27.26 -14.15
C ARG A 148 14.70 -27.22 -15.41
N GLY A 149 14.14 -26.07 -15.76
CA GLY A 149 13.27 -25.93 -16.94
C GLY A 149 11.97 -26.77 -16.88
N THR A 150 11.57 -27.24 -15.70
CA THR A 150 10.41 -28.13 -15.52
C THR A 150 9.10 -27.44 -15.24
N ARG A 151 9.12 -26.12 -15.01
CA ARG A 151 7.96 -25.27 -14.75
C ARG A 151 8.28 -23.81 -15.05
N PHE A 152 7.27 -22.97 -15.04
CA PHE A 152 7.44 -21.53 -15.27
C PHE A 152 8.36 -20.87 -14.25
N THR A 153 9.04 -19.80 -14.64
CA THR A 153 9.74 -18.90 -13.74
C THR A 153 8.73 -18.25 -12.79
N ASN A 154 9.02 -18.28 -11.47
CA ASN A 154 8.16 -17.62 -10.46
C ASN A 154 8.35 -16.10 -10.52
N ALA A 155 7.63 -15.45 -11.45
CA ALA A 155 7.81 -14.04 -11.78
C ALA A 155 6.95 -13.09 -10.96
N HIS A 156 6.13 -13.59 -10.02
CA HIS A 156 5.30 -12.74 -9.16
C HIS A 156 5.11 -13.31 -7.77
N GLU A 157 4.71 -12.45 -6.86
CA GLU A 157 4.10 -12.77 -5.57
C GLU A 157 2.78 -12.03 -5.46
N THR A 158 1.88 -12.51 -4.60
CA THR A 158 0.58 -11.91 -4.38
C THR A 158 0.52 -11.32 -2.98
N MET A 159 -0.03 -10.11 -2.86
CA MET A 159 -0.40 -9.52 -1.58
C MET A 159 -1.92 -9.48 -1.48
N ILE A 160 -2.47 -9.85 -0.33
CA ILE A 160 -3.89 -9.70 -0.03
C ILE A 160 -4.05 -8.54 0.93
N TRP A 161 -4.82 -7.54 0.54
CA TRP A 161 -5.15 -6.38 1.35
C TRP A 161 -6.57 -6.51 1.89
N CYS A 162 -6.70 -6.45 3.22
CA CYS A 162 -7.98 -6.62 3.89
C CYS A 162 -8.25 -5.49 4.90
N SER A 163 -9.51 -5.15 5.08
CA SER A 163 -9.99 -4.47 6.28
C SER A 163 -10.27 -5.47 7.40
N LYS A 164 -10.39 -4.99 8.64
CA LYS A 164 -10.66 -5.83 9.82
C LYS A 164 -11.96 -6.65 9.71
N ASN A 165 -12.97 -6.09 9.05
CA ASN A 165 -14.25 -6.74 8.77
C ASN A 165 -14.96 -6.00 7.62
N LYS A 166 -16.09 -6.54 7.15
CA LYS A 166 -16.86 -5.99 6.03
C LYS A 166 -17.50 -4.62 6.33
N ASP A 167 -17.75 -4.33 7.61
CA ASP A 167 -18.44 -3.11 8.05
C ASP A 167 -17.46 -2.01 8.48
N ALA A 168 -16.15 -2.26 8.31
CA ALA A 168 -15.09 -1.31 8.62
C ALA A 168 -15.29 0.00 7.84
N LYS A 169 -15.27 1.11 8.56
CA LYS A 169 -15.41 2.46 7.99
C LYS A 169 -14.13 3.24 8.26
N GLY A 170 -13.74 4.08 7.30
CA GLY A 170 -12.59 4.94 7.48
C GLY A 170 -11.24 4.29 7.16
N VAL A 171 -11.22 3.08 6.60
CA VAL A 171 -9.98 2.46 6.12
C VAL A 171 -9.24 3.41 5.20
N THR A 172 -7.99 3.69 5.53
CA THR A 172 -7.18 4.63 4.79
C THR A 172 -6.84 4.08 3.41
N PHE A 173 -7.16 4.86 2.36
CA PHE A 173 -6.64 4.66 1.02
C PHE A 173 -6.31 6.01 0.39
N ASN A 174 -5.03 6.26 0.19
CA ASN A 174 -4.50 7.51 -0.32
C ASN A 174 -4.57 7.55 -1.86
N TYR A 175 -5.78 7.61 -2.38
CA TYR A 175 -6.09 7.52 -3.82
C TYR A 175 -5.29 8.50 -4.67
N GLU A 176 -5.21 9.78 -4.26
CA GLU A 176 -4.52 10.81 -5.05
C GLU A 176 -3.01 10.59 -5.05
N ALA A 177 -2.40 10.18 -3.92
CA ALA A 177 -0.98 9.85 -3.89
C ALA A 177 -0.66 8.65 -4.80
N MET A 178 -1.53 7.65 -4.79
CA MET A 178 -1.37 6.49 -5.67
C MET A 178 -1.53 6.85 -7.14
N LYS A 179 -2.39 7.82 -7.48
CA LYS A 179 -2.48 8.38 -8.83
C LYS A 179 -1.22 9.14 -9.23
N THR A 180 -0.73 10.02 -8.35
CA THR A 180 0.50 10.78 -8.61
C THR A 180 1.69 9.85 -8.84
N LEU A 181 1.78 8.76 -8.07
CA LEU A 181 2.83 7.75 -8.24
C LEU A 181 2.68 6.95 -9.57
N ASN A 182 1.55 7.06 -10.26
CA ASN A 182 1.24 6.36 -11.51
C ASN A 182 0.85 7.35 -12.64
N ASP A 183 1.61 8.43 -12.80
CA ASP A 183 1.44 9.42 -13.87
C ASP A 183 0.00 9.98 -13.98
N ASP A 184 -0.60 10.29 -12.84
CA ASP A 184 -1.99 10.75 -12.70
C ASP A 184 -3.08 9.78 -13.20
N VAL A 185 -2.71 8.52 -13.44
CA VAL A 185 -3.65 7.43 -13.75
C VAL A 185 -3.92 6.61 -12.48
N GLN A 186 -5.15 6.14 -12.30
CA GLN A 186 -5.49 5.27 -11.18
C GLN A 186 -4.52 4.09 -11.08
N MET A 187 -3.94 3.88 -9.89
CA MET A 187 -3.03 2.77 -9.65
C MET A 187 -3.76 1.44 -9.84
N ARG A 188 -3.11 0.54 -10.55
CA ARG A 188 -3.60 -0.82 -10.81
C ARG A 188 -3.13 -1.78 -9.73
N SER A 189 -3.74 -2.96 -9.66
CA SER A 189 -3.37 -4.03 -8.72
C SER A 189 -2.23 -4.93 -9.23
N ASP A 190 -1.57 -4.60 -10.35
CA ASP A 190 -0.40 -5.30 -10.88
C ASP A 190 0.83 -4.38 -10.83
N TRP A 191 1.64 -4.55 -9.80
CA TRP A 191 2.80 -3.68 -9.53
C TRP A 191 4.09 -4.29 -10.09
N THR A 192 4.80 -3.53 -10.89
CA THR A 192 6.09 -3.95 -11.46
C THR A 192 7.22 -3.33 -10.62
N ILE A 193 7.88 -4.15 -9.79
CA ILE A 193 8.96 -3.73 -8.89
C ILE A 193 10.06 -4.82 -8.93
N PRO A 194 11.34 -4.46 -9.03
CA PRO A 194 12.43 -5.43 -8.98
C PRO A 194 12.54 -6.12 -7.62
N LEU A 195 13.09 -7.33 -7.60
CA LEU A 195 13.57 -7.95 -6.37
C LEU A 195 14.67 -7.10 -5.75
N CYS A 196 14.77 -7.15 -4.43
CA CYS A 196 15.88 -6.52 -3.70
C CYS A 196 17.25 -7.08 -4.16
N THR A 197 18.05 -6.23 -4.78
CA THR A 197 19.39 -6.57 -5.31
C THR A 197 20.35 -5.39 -5.15
N GLY A 198 21.62 -5.61 -5.49
CA GLY A 198 22.62 -4.55 -5.49
C GLY A 198 22.87 -3.92 -4.10
N PRO A 199 23.01 -2.58 -4.03
CA PRO A 199 23.32 -1.85 -2.79
C PRO A 199 22.23 -1.95 -1.71
N GLU A 200 20.96 -2.11 -2.10
CA GLU A 200 19.84 -2.27 -1.18
C GLU A 200 19.91 -3.58 -0.39
N ARG A 201 20.55 -4.60 -0.97
CA ARG A 201 20.68 -5.92 -0.36
C ARG A 201 21.67 -5.90 0.80
N ILE A 202 21.18 -6.07 2.01
CA ILE A 202 22.02 -6.10 3.22
C ILE A 202 22.92 -7.34 3.18
N LYS A 203 24.20 -7.10 3.43
CA LYS A 203 25.23 -8.15 3.53
C LYS A 203 25.93 -8.05 4.87
N LYS A 204 26.18 -9.19 5.52
CA LYS A 204 27.04 -9.35 6.69
C LYS A 204 28.13 -10.35 6.32
N ASP A 205 29.38 -10.00 6.49
CA ASP A 205 30.55 -10.82 6.13
C ASP A 205 30.52 -11.30 4.66
N GLY A 206 30.12 -10.43 3.75
CA GLY A 206 30.02 -10.72 2.31
C GLY A 206 28.86 -11.63 1.90
N LYS A 207 28.09 -12.17 2.84
CA LYS A 207 26.90 -12.99 2.60
C LYS A 207 25.63 -12.17 2.76
N LYS A 208 24.51 -12.66 2.19
CA LYS A 208 23.19 -12.06 2.41
C LYS A 208 22.83 -12.14 3.88
N ALA A 209 22.52 -11.02 4.53
CA ALA A 209 22.10 -11.00 5.92
C ALA A 209 20.72 -11.68 6.13
N HIS A 210 19.83 -11.60 5.14
CA HIS A 210 18.55 -12.30 5.15
C HIS A 210 18.23 -12.85 3.74
N PRO A 211 17.76 -14.10 3.61
CA PRO A 211 17.58 -14.74 2.29
C PRO A 211 16.46 -14.08 1.45
N THR A 212 15.37 -13.64 2.08
CA THR A 212 14.13 -13.19 1.43
C THR A 212 13.81 -11.71 1.64
N GLN A 213 14.85 -10.85 1.83
CA GLN A 213 14.66 -9.41 2.01
C GLN A 213 13.73 -8.83 0.93
N LYS A 214 12.64 -8.16 1.34
CA LYS A 214 11.72 -7.46 0.43
C LYS A 214 12.30 -6.09 0.02
N PRO A 215 12.01 -5.61 -1.21
CA PRO A 215 12.47 -4.29 -1.65
C PRO A 215 11.74 -3.15 -0.93
N GLU A 216 12.46 -2.08 -0.62
CA GLU A 216 11.88 -0.88 0.04
C GLU A 216 10.77 -0.25 -0.80
N ALA A 217 10.91 -0.24 -2.13
CA ALA A 217 9.90 0.29 -3.03
C ALA A 217 8.53 -0.39 -2.90
N LEU A 218 8.51 -1.69 -2.57
CA LEU A 218 7.27 -2.42 -2.31
C LEU A 218 6.59 -1.91 -1.04
N LEU A 219 7.36 -1.84 0.06
CA LEU A 219 6.86 -1.38 1.36
C LEU A 219 6.48 0.10 1.33
N TYR A 220 7.28 0.94 0.62
CA TYR A 220 6.93 2.35 0.42
C TYR A 220 5.55 2.49 -0.23
N ARG A 221 5.26 1.71 -1.29
CA ARG A 221 3.96 1.76 -1.98
C ARG A 221 2.81 1.26 -1.10
N VAL A 222 3.02 0.19 -0.34
CA VAL A 222 2.04 -0.33 0.63
C VAL A 222 1.71 0.72 1.69
N LEU A 223 2.73 1.29 2.34
CA LEU A 223 2.53 2.27 3.40
C LEU A 223 1.97 3.59 2.86
N LEU A 224 2.44 4.05 1.69
CA LEU A 224 1.87 5.23 1.04
C LEU A 224 0.38 5.04 0.74
N ALA A 225 -0.02 3.86 0.28
CA ALA A 225 -1.42 3.57 -0.06
C ALA A 225 -2.34 3.59 1.17
N SER A 226 -1.89 3.05 2.31
CA SER A 226 -2.78 2.64 3.40
C SER A 226 -2.50 3.29 4.77
N THR A 227 -1.57 4.27 4.85
CA THR A 227 -1.20 4.93 6.11
C THR A 227 -1.10 6.45 6.00
N LYS A 228 -1.13 7.11 7.15
CA LYS A 228 -0.87 8.54 7.33
C LYS A 228 0.37 8.73 8.22
N PRO A 229 1.05 9.90 8.20
CA PRO A 229 2.06 10.24 9.20
C PRO A 229 1.54 10.02 10.62
N GLY A 230 2.37 9.44 11.49
CA GLY A 230 2.02 9.10 12.86
C GLY A 230 1.24 7.81 13.07
N ASP A 231 0.77 7.12 12.00
CA ASP A 231 0.14 5.81 12.12
C ASP A 231 1.12 4.76 12.65
N VAL A 232 0.62 3.76 13.35
CA VAL A 232 1.39 2.64 13.91
C VAL A 232 1.32 1.44 12.97
N ILE A 233 2.48 1.03 12.46
CA ILE A 233 2.64 -0.14 11.60
C ILE A 233 3.21 -1.30 12.40
N LEU A 234 2.58 -2.47 12.32
CA LEU A 234 3.15 -3.72 12.84
C LEU A 234 3.64 -4.60 11.70
N ASP A 235 4.86 -5.10 11.85
CA ASP A 235 5.36 -6.23 11.06
C ASP A 235 5.63 -7.42 12.00
N PRO A 236 4.75 -8.45 11.97
CA PRO A 236 4.88 -9.62 12.86
C PRO A 236 5.95 -10.63 12.40
N PHE A 237 6.58 -10.40 11.24
CA PHE A 237 7.63 -11.24 10.66
C PHE A 237 8.74 -10.36 10.08
N LEU A 238 9.37 -9.55 10.95
CA LEU A 238 10.19 -8.39 10.58
C LEU A 238 11.37 -8.71 9.67
N GLY A 239 11.99 -9.88 9.83
CA GLY A 239 13.16 -10.28 9.07
C GLY A 239 14.29 -9.25 9.14
N SER A 240 14.68 -8.71 7.99
CA SER A 240 15.74 -7.69 7.88
C SER A 240 15.26 -6.24 8.13
N GLY A 241 14.06 -6.02 8.64
CA GLY A 241 13.58 -4.69 9.04
C GLY A 241 13.15 -3.76 7.91
N THR A 242 12.79 -4.27 6.73
CA THR A 242 12.41 -3.40 5.59
C THR A 242 11.20 -2.55 5.93
N THR A 243 10.14 -3.14 6.47
CA THR A 243 8.88 -2.45 6.82
C THR A 243 9.13 -1.33 7.82
N ALA A 244 9.86 -1.63 8.91
CA ALA A 244 10.16 -0.66 9.96
C ALA A 244 11.05 0.50 9.47
N ALA A 245 12.08 0.19 8.66
CA ALA A 245 12.94 1.22 8.06
C ALA A 245 12.16 2.16 7.14
N VAL A 246 11.25 1.63 6.32
CA VAL A 246 10.39 2.45 5.44
C VAL A 246 9.37 3.23 6.27
N ALA A 247 8.75 2.63 7.30
CA ALA A 247 7.84 3.33 8.20
C ALA A 247 8.52 4.56 8.82
N LYS A 248 9.73 4.41 9.38
CA LYS A 248 10.52 5.49 9.93
C LYS A 248 10.85 6.57 8.89
N LYS A 249 11.30 6.20 7.68
CA LYS A 249 11.58 7.12 6.57
C LYS A 249 10.36 7.93 6.16
N MET A 250 9.15 7.44 6.41
CA MET A 250 7.89 8.08 6.03
C MET A 250 7.19 8.77 7.21
N GLY A 251 7.83 8.90 8.39
CA GLY A 251 7.23 9.53 9.57
C GLY A 251 6.08 8.73 10.21
N ARG A 252 6.15 7.40 10.12
CA ARG A 252 5.23 6.47 10.79
C ARG A 252 5.94 5.82 11.96
N HIS A 253 5.16 5.45 12.99
CA HIS A 253 5.63 4.58 14.05
C HIS A 253 5.62 3.12 13.60
N PHE A 254 6.50 2.31 14.17
CA PHE A 254 6.54 0.89 13.88
C PHE A 254 6.66 0.04 15.16
N ILE A 255 6.23 -1.21 15.04
CA ILE A 255 6.53 -2.30 15.95
C ILE A 255 6.93 -3.47 15.06
N GLY A 256 8.13 -4.00 15.26
CA GLY A 256 8.59 -5.17 14.54
C GLY A 256 8.71 -6.35 15.49
N ILE A 257 8.30 -7.55 15.06
CA ILE A 257 8.52 -8.79 15.82
C ILE A 257 9.40 -9.70 14.98
N GLU A 258 10.48 -10.19 15.59
CA GLU A 258 11.40 -11.13 14.95
C GLU A 258 11.78 -12.22 15.96
N ARG A 259 11.73 -13.46 15.49
CA ARG A 259 12.06 -14.61 16.36
C ARG A 259 13.57 -14.83 16.50
N ASP A 260 14.33 -14.59 15.44
CA ASP A 260 15.76 -14.79 15.38
C ASP A 260 16.50 -13.52 15.81
N GLU A 261 17.29 -13.60 16.90
CA GLU A 261 18.04 -12.45 17.41
C GLU A 261 19.04 -11.90 16.38
N THR A 262 19.62 -12.78 15.54
CA THR A 262 20.58 -12.33 14.51
C THR A 262 19.90 -11.46 13.45
N TYR A 263 18.69 -11.84 13.05
CA TYR A 263 17.88 -11.02 12.12
C TYR A 263 17.37 -9.75 12.81
N ALA A 264 17.00 -9.83 14.08
CA ALA A 264 16.59 -8.66 14.86
C ALA A 264 17.74 -7.63 14.99
N GLU A 265 18.97 -8.06 15.18
CA GLU A 265 20.14 -7.17 15.18
C GLU A 265 20.31 -6.46 13.83
N VAL A 266 20.28 -7.22 12.72
CA VAL A 266 20.33 -6.66 11.36
C VAL A 266 19.22 -5.65 11.12
N ALA A 267 18.00 -5.95 11.59
CA ALA A 267 16.87 -5.04 11.49
C ALA A 267 17.11 -3.75 12.29
N ARG A 268 17.60 -3.85 13.54
CA ARG A 268 17.94 -2.68 14.38
C ARG A 268 18.98 -1.78 13.73
N GLU A 269 20.06 -2.37 13.18
CA GLU A 269 21.10 -1.62 12.46
C GLU A 269 20.51 -0.87 11.25
N ARG A 270 19.70 -1.55 10.44
CA ARG A 270 19.02 -0.93 9.29
C ARG A 270 18.09 0.21 9.70
N ILE A 271 17.29 -0.01 10.72
CA ILE A 271 16.34 1.00 11.22
C ILE A 271 17.10 2.20 11.81
N ALA A 272 18.22 1.97 12.50
CA ALA A 272 19.06 3.05 13.02
C ALA A 272 19.62 3.93 11.90
N ALA A 273 20.04 3.32 10.78
CA ALA A 273 20.55 4.03 9.61
C ALA A 273 19.46 4.79 8.82
N ALA A 274 18.19 4.43 8.98
CA ALA A 274 17.09 5.11 8.32
C ALA A 274 16.85 6.49 8.94
N GLN A 275 16.85 7.53 8.10
CA GLN A 275 16.56 8.90 8.55
C GLN A 275 15.05 9.18 8.47
N PRO A 276 14.45 9.75 9.52
CA PRO A 276 13.08 10.25 9.44
C PRO A 276 13.03 11.47 8.50
N PRO A 277 11.84 11.85 8.02
CA PRO A 277 11.67 13.07 7.23
C PRO A 277 12.07 14.31 8.05
N GLU A 278 12.67 15.29 7.39
CA GLU A 278 13.01 16.59 8.02
C GLU A 278 11.74 17.40 8.32
N ASP A 279 10.74 17.31 7.45
CA ASP A 279 9.42 17.93 7.62
C ASP A 279 8.32 16.87 7.44
N GLU A 280 7.52 16.66 8.48
CA GLU A 280 6.38 15.72 8.44
C GLU A 280 5.32 16.15 7.43
N THR A 281 5.27 17.43 7.05
CA THR A 281 4.33 17.94 6.05
C THR A 281 4.61 17.41 4.65
N ASP A 282 5.84 16.99 4.34
CA ASP A 282 6.23 16.42 3.04
C ASP A 282 5.49 15.10 2.76
N PHE A 283 5.02 14.42 3.80
CA PHE A 283 4.24 13.19 3.70
C PHE A 283 2.75 13.36 3.95
N ASN A 284 2.29 14.60 4.14
CA ASN A 284 0.87 14.93 4.24
C ASN A 284 0.21 14.83 2.86
N ILE A 285 -0.42 13.71 2.60
CA ILE A 285 -1.20 13.50 1.39
C ILE A 285 -2.52 14.23 1.56
N GLN A 286 -2.61 15.42 0.99
CA GLN A 286 -3.89 16.14 0.94
C GLN A 286 -4.87 15.35 0.07
N SER A 287 -5.92 14.81 0.69
CA SER A 287 -7.03 14.25 -0.06
C SER A 287 -7.75 15.38 -0.79
N LYS A 288 -7.80 15.34 -2.13
CA LYS A 288 -8.64 16.25 -2.93
C LYS A 288 -10.12 16.21 -2.51
N ARG A 289 -10.56 15.19 -1.75
CA ARG A 289 -11.90 15.13 -1.15
C ARG A 289 -12.15 16.19 -0.08
N THR A 290 -11.10 16.74 0.53
CA THR A 290 -11.21 17.85 1.50
C THR A 290 -11.25 19.21 0.83
N GLU A 291 -10.94 19.30 -0.46
CA GLU A 291 -11.02 20.55 -1.19
C GLU A 291 -12.48 20.91 -1.52
N PRO A 292 -12.89 22.17 -1.34
CA PRO A 292 -14.23 22.62 -1.67
C PRO A 292 -14.59 22.25 -3.12
N ARG A 293 -15.80 21.70 -3.30
CA ARG A 293 -16.31 21.39 -4.64
C ARG A 293 -16.62 22.69 -5.36
N VAL A 294 -15.92 22.96 -6.45
CA VAL A 294 -16.15 24.12 -7.33
C VAL A 294 -16.86 23.64 -8.61
N PRO A 295 -18.16 23.92 -8.81
CA PRO A 295 -18.84 23.69 -10.08
C PRO A 295 -18.23 24.55 -11.19
N PHE A 296 -18.24 24.09 -12.43
CA PHE A 296 -17.72 24.88 -13.56
C PHE A 296 -18.48 26.21 -13.74
N GLY A 297 -19.81 26.22 -13.50
CA GLY A 297 -20.61 27.43 -13.52
C GLY A 297 -20.09 28.55 -12.60
N THR A 298 -19.46 28.19 -11.48
CA THR A 298 -18.84 29.19 -10.57
C THR A 298 -17.71 30.00 -11.24
N LEU A 299 -17.00 29.43 -12.23
CA LEU A 299 -16.02 30.18 -12.99
C LEU A 299 -16.68 31.25 -13.87
N VAL A 300 -17.84 30.94 -14.42
CA VAL A 300 -18.65 31.86 -15.23
C VAL A 300 -19.25 32.96 -14.34
N GLU A 301 -19.85 32.59 -13.22
CA GLU A 301 -20.41 33.53 -12.24
C GLU A 301 -19.39 34.52 -11.69
N ARG A 302 -18.13 34.07 -11.49
CA ARG A 302 -17.03 34.92 -11.01
C ARG A 302 -16.34 35.69 -12.13
N GLY A 303 -16.74 35.55 -13.37
CA GLY A 303 -16.14 36.25 -14.52
C GLY A 303 -14.72 35.76 -14.85
N LEU A 304 -14.33 34.56 -14.35
CA LEU A 304 -13.02 33.95 -14.67
C LEU A 304 -12.99 33.33 -16.07
N ILE A 305 -14.16 33.00 -16.60
CA ILE A 305 -14.42 32.54 -17.95
C ILE A 305 -15.72 33.22 -18.45
N GLU A 306 -15.71 33.70 -19.67
CA GLU A 306 -16.84 34.40 -20.25
C GLU A 306 -17.76 33.48 -21.08
N PRO A 307 -19.08 33.71 -21.09
CA PRO A 307 -19.96 33.07 -22.05
C PRO A 307 -19.50 33.36 -23.47
N GLY A 308 -19.48 32.32 -24.32
CA GLY A 308 -18.96 32.40 -25.68
C GLY A 308 -17.47 32.11 -25.82
N GLN A 309 -16.69 32.12 -24.73
CA GLN A 309 -15.29 31.81 -24.75
C GLN A 309 -15.05 30.41 -25.30
N LYS A 310 -13.99 30.28 -26.13
CA LYS A 310 -13.61 29.03 -26.79
C LYS A 310 -12.65 28.25 -25.88
N LEU A 311 -12.99 26.98 -25.66
CA LEU A 311 -12.12 26.00 -25.01
C LEU A 311 -11.63 24.99 -26.02
N PHE A 312 -10.47 24.38 -25.77
CA PHE A 312 -9.85 23.40 -26.67
C PHE A 312 -9.05 22.34 -25.88
N ASP A 313 -8.77 21.22 -26.52
CA ASP A 313 -7.85 20.20 -25.99
C ASP A 313 -6.39 20.65 -26.19
N THR A 314 -5.45 20.06 -25.47
CA THR A 314 -4.01 20.42 -25.51
C THR A 314 -3.43 20.50 -26.93
N ARG A 315 -3.97 19.67 -27.84
CA ARG A 315 -3.52 19.64 -29.25
C ARG A 315 -4.37 20.48 -30.20
N LYS A 316 -5.33 21.25 -29.67
CA LYS A 316 -6.28 22.09 -30.41
C LYS A 316 -7.06 21.33 -31.52
N ARG A 317 -7.36 20.04 -31.29
CA ARG A 317 -8.16 19.19 -32.22
C ARG A 317 -9.65 19.31 -31.96
N PHE A 318 -10.03 19.47 -30.67
CA PHE A 318 -11.42 19.56 -30.22
C PHE A 318 -11.70 20.93 -29.65
N PHE A 319 -12.89 21.45 -29.91
CA PHE A 319 -13.29 22.79 -29.49
C PHE A 319 -14.69 22.77 -28.87
N ALA A 320 -14.90 23.58 -27.86
CA ALA A 320 -16.22 23.85 -27.29
C ALA A 320 -16.36 25.33 -26.94
N ARG A 321 -17.61 25.83 -26.87
CA ARG A 321 -17.93 27.18 -26.39
C ARG A 321 -18.62 27.10 -25.04
N VAL A 322 -18.24 28.01 -24.15
CA VAL A 322 -18.86 28.20 -22.85
C VAL A 322 -20.22 28.85 -23.00
N ARG A 323 -21.20 28.39 -22.29
CA ARG A 323 -22.53 29.00 -22.23
C ARG A 323 -22.74 29.73 -20.90
N ALA A 324 -23.67 30.69 -20.89
CA ALA A 324 -24.02 31.47 -19.70
C ALA A 324 -24.51 30.60 -18.51
N ASP A 325 -25.09 29.44 -18.80
CA ASP A 325 -25.55 28.49 -17.79
C ASP A 325 -24.46 27.54 -17.24
N GLY A 326 -23.19 27.78 -17.54
CA GLY A 326 -22.09 26.92 -17.12
C GLY A 326 -22.05 25.57 -17.84
N THR A 327 -22.70 25.39 -18.97
CA THR A 327 -22.55 24.24 -19.86
C THR A 327 -21.62 24.55 -21.02
N LEU A 328 -21.15 23.52 -21.70
CA LEU A 328 -20.43 23.63 -22.97
C LEU A 328 -21.33 23.23 -24.14
N ILE A 329 -21.04 23.80 -25.30
CA ILE A 329 -21.59 23.37 -26.58
C ILE A 329 -20.45 23.07 -27.56
N SER A 330 -20.52 21.92 -28.22
CA SER A 330 -19.60 21.48 -29.27
C SER A 330 -20.35 20.64 -30.28
N GLU A 331 -20.23 20.93 -31.58
CA GLU A 331 -20.88 20.20 -32.68
C GLU A 331 -22.39 19.94 -32.46
N GLY A 332 -23.11 20.95 -31.94
CA GLY A 332 -24.55 20.83 -31.63
C GLY A 332 -24.87 20.06 -30.33
N ARG A 333 -23.89 19.42 -29.67
CA ARG A 333 -24.07 18.72 -28.39
C ARG A 333 -23.90 19.69 -27.23
N ARG A 334 -24.71 19.52 -26.19
CA ARG A 334 -24.68 20.35 -24.98
C ARG A 334 -24.55 19.50 -23.74
N GLY A 335 -23.73 19.95 -22.78
CA GLY A 335 -23.56 19.25 -21.50
C GLY A 335 -22.50 19.87 -20.62
N SER A 336 -22.18 19.15 -19.53
CA SER A 336 -21.08 19.53 -18.64
C SER A 336 -19.73 19.42 -19.33
N ILE A 337 -18.69 20.06 -18.74
CA ILE A 337 -17.30 19.96 -19.20
C ILE A 337 -16.83 18.51 -19.34
N HIS A 338 -17.29 17.62 -18.46
CA HIS A 338 -16.95 16.20 -18.48
C HIS A 338 -17.68 15.46 -19.62
N LYS A 339 -19.00 15.70 -19.73
CA LYS A 339 -19.84 15.04 -20.73
C LYS A 339 -19.38 15.39 -22.15
N ILE A 340 -19.25 16.68 -22.45
CA ILE A 340 -18.81 17.12 -23.79
C ILE A 340 -17.39 16.63 -24.09
N GLY A 341 -16.47 16.67 -23.11
CA GLY A 341 -15.13 16.13 -23.28
C GLY A 341 -15.12 14.63 -23.59
N ALA A 342 -15.98 13.83 -22.98
CA ALA A 342 -16.10 12.40 -23.25
C ALA A 342 -16.71 12.16 -24.66
N GLU A 343 -17.83 12.81 -24.96
CA GLU A 343 -18.57 12.60 -26.22
C GLU A 343 -17.75 12.93 -27.47
N ILE A 344 -17.00 14.03 -27.46
CA ILE A 344 -16.20 14.43 -28.63
C ILE A 344 -14.95 13.55 -28.85
N GLN A 345 -14.50 12.88 -27.80
CA GLN A 345 -13.39 11.90 -27.89
C GLN A 345 -13.90 10.49 -28.21
N GLY A 346 -15.21 10.24 -28.15
CA GLY A 346 -15.75 8.87 -28.19
C GLY A 346 -15.33 8.02 -26.98
N ALA A 347 -15.06 8.65 -25.83
CA ALA A 347 -14.58 8.01 -24.63
C ALA A 347 -15.71 7.78 -23.60
N PRO A 348 -15.65 6.73 -22.78
CA PRO A 348 -16.68 6.45 -21.77
C PRO A 348 -16.72 7.48 -20.64
N ALA A 349 -15.62 8.21 -20.40
CA ALA A 349 -15.49 9.26 -19.39
C ALA A 349 -14.39 10.25 -19.76
N CYS A 350 -14.46 11.45 -19.22
CA CYS A 350 -13.45 12.49 -19.38
C CYS A 350 -13.36 13.34 -18.12
N ASN A 351 -12.15 13.67 -17.68
CA ASN A 351 -11.95 14.73 -16.70
C ASN A 351 -11.90 16.09 -17.42
N GLY A 352 -13.04 16.78 -17.51
CA GLY A 352 -13.12 18.04 -18.22
C GLY A 352 -12.27 19.17 -17.65
N TRP A 353 -11.85 19.10 -16.38
CA TRP A 353 -10.98 20.10 -15.77
C TRP A 353 -9.56 20.08 -16.35
N THR A 354 -9.04 18.89 -16.60
CA THR A 354 -7.69 18.69 -17.16
C THR A 354 -7.70 18.61 -18.69
N PHE A 355 -8.83 18.21 -19.28
CA PHE A 355 -8.97 18.07 -20.73
C PHE A 355 -9.13 19.43 -21.44
N TRP A 356 -9.99 20.29 -20.92
CA TRP A 356 -10.23 21.60 -21.52
C TRP A 356 -9.19 22.62 -21.10
N HIS A 357 -8.71 23.37 -22.08
CA HIS A 357 -7.75 24.48 -21.94
C HIS A 357 -8.38 25.77 -22.45
N TYR A 358 -7.93 26.85 -21.92
CA TYR A 358 -8.23 28.22 -22.37
C TYR A 358 -6.93 28.98 -22.63
N GLU A 359 -7.03 30.07 -23.39
CA GLU A 359 -5.90 30.95 -23.66
C GLU A 359 -6.12 32.29 -22.95
N LYS A 360 -5.13 32.73 -22.19
CA LYS A 360 -5.09 34.03 -21.54
C LYS A 360 -3.68 34.63 -21.68
N GLU A 361 -3.61 35.86 -22.22
CA GLU A 361 -2.32 36.58 -22.39
C GLU A 361 -1.28 35.76 -23.17
N GLY A 362 -1.71 35.04 -24.20
CA GLY A 362 -0.84 34.21 -25.03
C GLY A 362 -0.38 32.90 -24.38
N ARG A 363 -0.88 32.54 -23.19
CA ARG A 363 -0.56 31.29 -22.48
C ARG A 363 -1.76 30.34 -22.48
N THR A 364 -1.51 29.12 -22.85
CA THR A 364 -2.49 28.03 -22.76
C THR A 364 -2.44 27.40 -21.37
N GLN A 365 -3.59 27.33 -20.69
CA GLN A 365 -3.72 26.77 -19.36
C GLN A 365 -4.93 25.82 -19.26
N PRO A 366 -4.87 24.75 -18.45
CA PRO A 366 -6.03 23.90 -18.22
C PRO A 366 -7.07 24.63 -17.37
N LEU A 367 -8.35 24.26 -17.51
CA LEU A 367 -9.45 24.78 -16.68
C LEU A 367 -9.22 24.56 -15.18
N ASP A 368 -8.48 23.52 -14.84
CA ASP A 368 -8.14 23.18 -13.44
C ASP A 368 -7.40 24.31 -12.73
N HIS A 369 -6.59 25.07 -13.46
CA HIS A 369 -5.94 26.27 -12.93
C HIS A 369 -6.93 27.29 -12.36
N LEU A 370 -8.01 27.59 -13.10
CA LEU A 370 -9.03 28.52 -12.63
C LEU A 370 -9.83 27.96 -11.45
N ARG A 371 -10.06 26.66 -11.44
CA ARG A 371 -10.67 25.99 -10.30
C ARG A 371 -9.83 26.16 -9.04
N GLN A 372 -8.51 26.04 -9.18
CA GLN A 372 -7.58 26.22 -8.07
C GLN A 372 -7.58 27.67 -7.55
N VAL A 373 -7.60 28.65 -8.43
CA VAL A 373 -7.72 30.09 -8.04
C VAL A 373 -8.97 30.32 -7.19
N VAL A 374 -10.12 29.70 -7.55
CA VAL A 374 -11.34 29.81 -6.75
C VAL A 374 -11.19 29.17 -5.38
N ARG A 375 -10.53 28.00 -5.30
CA ARG A 375 -10.31 27.30 -4.03
C ARG A 375 -9.40 28.05 -3.08
N ASP A 376 -8.35 28.63 -3.61
CA ASP A 376 -7.40 29.42 -2.82
C ASP A 376 -8.07 30.64 -2.22
N GLY A 377 -8.89 31.34 -2.99
CA GLY A 377 -9.71 32.44 -2.48
C GLY A 377 -10.79 32.03 -1.46
N MET A 378 -11.23 30.75 -1.45
CA MET A 378 -12.12 30.23 -0.43
C MET A 378 -11.39 29.91 0.89
N LYS A 379 -10.12 29.55 0.82
CA LYS A 379 -9.26 29.30 2.02
C LYS A 379 -8.89 30.58 2.73
N GLU A 380 -8.66 31.66 2.00
CA GLU A 380 -8.35 32.97 2.59
C GLU A 380 -9.55 33.64 3.27
N SER A 381 -10.76 33.17 2.97
CA SER A 381 -12.01 33.72 3.49
C SER A 381 -12.60 32.92 4.67
N ALA A 382 -11.97 31.80 5.05
CA ALA A 382 -12.38 30.89 6.13
C ALA A 382 -11.47 31.01 7.33
#